data_46341ab4703ee7836b4a31317717084f
#
_entry.id   46341ab4703ee7836b4a31317717084f
#
_cell.length_a   1.000
_cell.length_b   1.000
_cell.length_c   1.000
_cell.angle_alpha   90.00
_cell.angle_beta   90.00
_cell.angle_gamma   90.00
#
_symmetry.space_group_name_H-M   'P 1'
#
loop_
_entity.id
_entity.type
_entity.pdbx_description
1 polymer ?
#
loop_
_entity_poly.entity_id
_entity_poly.type
_entity_poly.pdbx_seq_one_letter_code
_entity_poly.pdbx_strand_id
1 'polypeptide(L)'
;ILDAGMTELIRPALYRSLHFIQNLSSQEGSEVYDVVGPVCETSDAFARGLSMPKAKRGDLLAICSAGAYGEAMASQYNLRDAAPCIFSDDFK
;
A
#
# COMPACT_ATOMS: atom_id res chain seq x y z
N ILE A 1 5.69 2.12 8.08
CA ILE A 1 6.29 1.44 6.92
C ILE A 1 5.50 0.16 6.67
N LEU A 2 5.02 -0.02 5.45
CA LEU A 2 4.29 -1.20 5.03
C LEU A 2 5.25 -2.29 4.55
N ASP A 3 4.73 -3.51 4.40
CA ASP A 3 5.44 -4.62 3.75
C ASP A 3 5.21 -4.68 2.24
N ALA A 4 4.39 -3.79 1.71
CA ALA A 4 4.21 -3.56 0.28
C ALA A 4 4.74 -2.16 -0.08
N GLY A 5 5.18 -1.98 -1.31
CA GLY A 5 5.76 -0.73 -1.75
C GLY A 5 5.48 -0.42 -3.22
N MET A 6 6.28 0.51 -3.78
CA MET A 6 6.12 0.93 -5.17
C MET A 6 6.31 -0.22 -6.18
N THR A 7 6.94 -1.31 -5.76
CA THR A 7 7.10 -2.49 -6.62
C THR A 7 5.77 -3.23 -6.84
N GLU A 8 4.85 -3.16 -5.89
CA GLU A 8 3.52 -3.74 -6.01
C GLU A 8 2.51 -2.75 -6.61
N LEU A 9 2.64 -1.46 -6.28
CA LEU A 9 1.75 -0.42 -6.77
C LEU A 9 2.56 0.84 -7.04
N ILE A 10 2.92 1.06 -8.30
CA ILE A 10 3.79 2.17 -8.69
C ILE A 10 3.02 3.48 -8.95
N ARG A 11 1.71 3.43 -9.13
CA ARG A 11 0.95 4.61 -9.57
C ARG A 11 1.10 5.84 -8.68
N PRO A 12 1.11 5.74 -7.34
CA PRO A 12 1.36 6.92 -6.51
C PRO A 12 2.74 7.55 -6.76
N ALA A 13 3.78 6.75 -6.92
CA ALA A 13 5.14 7.24 -7.17
C ALA A 13 5.29 7.82 -8.58
N LEU A 14 4.73 7.15 -9.58
CA LEU A 14 4.92 7.49 -10.99
C LEU A 14 3.97 8.61 -11.45
N TYR A 15 2.72 8.57 -11.02
CA TYR A 15 1.68 9.49 -11.49
C TYR A 15 1.11 10.39 -10.41
N ARG A 16 1.58 10.27 -9.16
CA ARG A 16 1.00 10.95 -8.00
C ARG A 16 -0.48 10.62 -7.81
N SER A 17 -0.86 9.40 -8.19
CA SER A 17 -2.23 8.92 -8.00
C SER A 17 -2.57 8.84 -6.53
N LEU A 18 -3.82 9.19 -6.19
CA LEU A 18 -4.33 9.08 -4.82
C LEU A 18 -5.15 7.82 -4.70
N HIS A 19 -4.86 7.04 -3.68
CA HIS A 19 -5.62 5.83 -3.34
C HIS A 19 -6.16 5.98 -1.93
N PHE A 20 -7.40 5.55 -1.73
CA PHE A 20 -7.97 5.49 -0.39
C PHE A 20 -7.26 4.39 0.40
N ILE A 21 -6.80 4.71 1.61
CA ILE A 21 -6.11 3.77 2.48
C ILE A 21 -6.93 3.61 3.74
N GLN A 22 -7.26 2.36 4.07
CA GLN A 22 -8.12 2.01 5.18
C GLN A 22 -7.37 1.12 6.17
N ASN A 23 -7.45 1.44 7.47
CA ASN A 23 -6.96 0.54 8.51
C ASN A 23 -8.06 -0.48 8.80
N LEU A 24 -7.79 -1.75 8.50
CA LEU A 24 -8.73 -2.83 8.70
C LEU A 24 -8.71 -3.38 10.14
N SER A 25 -7.65 -3.09 10.88
CA SER A 25 -7.44 -3.60 12.23
C SER A 25 -7.98 -2.68 13.31
N SER A 26 -8.12 -1.40 13.06
CA SER A 26 -8.57 -0.42 14.03
C SER A 26 -9.37 0.69 13.39
N GLN A 27 -10.40 1.16 14.11
CA GLN A 27 -11.20 2.33 13.75
C GLN A 27 -11.03 3.44 14.79
N GLU A 28 -10.20 3.25 15.79
CA GLU A 28 -10.09 4.14 16.94
C GLU A 28 -8.97 5.14 16.78
N GLY A 29 -9.22 6.35 17.31
CA GLY A 29 -8.24 7.42 17.32
C GLY A 29 -7.98 8.00 15.94
N SER A 30 -7.04 8.92 15.87
CA SER A 30 -6.63 9.54 14.63
C SER A 30 -5.20 10.07 14.79
N GLU A 31 -4.37 9.81 13.82
CA GLU A 31 -3.03 10.39 13.71
C GLU A 31 -2.71 10.67 12.25
N VAL A 32 -1.74 11.55 12.05
CA VAL A 32 -1.26 11.87 10.70
C VAL A 32 -0.04 11.01 10.39
N TYR A 33 -0.10 10.31 9.26
CA TYR A 33 0.96 9.41 8.82
C TYR A 33 1.47 9.74 7.43
N ASP A 34 2.74 9.46 7.21
CA ASP A 34 3.26 9.16 5.88
C ASP A 34 3.21 7.64 5.71
N VAL A 35 2.50 7.17 4.70
CA VAL A 35 2.35 5.74 4.42
C VAL A 35 3.36 5.37 3.35
N VAL A 36 4.39 4.64 3.74
CA VAL A 36 5.56 4.39 2.91
C VAL A 36 5.85 2.90 2.79
N GLY A 37 6.49 2.51 1.69
CA GLY A 37 6.92 1.15 1.48
C GLY A 37 8.36 0.90 1.98
N PRO A 38 8.86 -0.33 1.82
CA PRO A 38 10.17 -0.74 2.32
C PRO A 38 11.32 -0.53 1.33
N VAL A 39 11.06 0.00 0.15
CA VAL A 39 12.08 0.16 -0.91
C VAL A 39 12.95 1.37 -0.61
N CYS A 40 14.23 1.30 -0.98
CA CYS A 40 15.23 2.34 -0.71
C CYS A 40 15.12 3.53 -1.69
N GLU A 41 13.91 4.08 -1.83
CA GLU A 41 13.62 5.21 -2.71
C GLU A 41 12.71 6.20 -1.98
N THR A 42 13.00 7.49 -2.09
CA THR A 42 12.16 8.52 -1.49
C THR A 42 10.77 8.58 -2.10
N SER A 43 10.62 8.11 -3.34
CA SER A 43 9.33 8.03 -4.04
C SER A 43 8.47 6.87 -3.58
N ASP A 44 8.98 5.96 -2.73
CA ASP A 44 8.22 4.80 -2.22
C ASP A 44 7.27 5.23 -1.11
N ALA A 45 6.30 6.05 -1.46
CA ALA A 45 5.26 6.53 -0.56
C ALA A 45 3.90 6.44 -1.25
N PHE A 46 2.93 5.87 -0.54
CA PHE A 46 1.55 5.79 -1.01
C PHE A 46 0.76 7.05 -0.65
N ALA A 47 1.08 7.65 0.48
CA ALA A 47 0.45 8.89 0.92
C ALA A 47 1.38 9.63 1.88
N ARG A 48 1.25 10.94 1.92
CA ARG A 48 1.96 11.80 2.89
C ARG A 48 0.96 12.68 3.60
N GLY A 49 1.13 12.80 4.91
CA GLY A 49 0.26 13.64 5.72
C GLY A 49 -1.18 13.14 5.78
N LEU A 50 -1.38 11.82 5.74
CA LEU A 50 -2.71 11.22 5.76
C LEU A 50 -3.21 11.06 7.19
N SER A 51 -4.39 11.61 7.47
CA SER A 51 -5.07 11.38 8.74
C SER A 51 -5.87 10.08 8.66
N MET A 52 -5.62 9.18 9.58
CA MET A 52 -6.31 7.88 9.62
C MET A 52 -6.33 7.34 11.06
N PRO A 53 -7.15 6.32 11.36
CA PRO A 53 -7.13 5.71 12.68
C PRO A 53 -5.74 5.24 13.08
N LYS A 54 -5.44 5.31 14.37
CA LYS A 54 -4.12 4.95 14.88
C LYS A 54 -3.74 3.55 14.45
N ALA A 55 -2.54 3.42 13.92
CA ALA A 55 -1.98 2.16 13.45
C ALA A 55 -0.82 1.73 14.34
N LYS A 56 -0.69 0.43 14.51
CA LYS A 56 0.43 -0.18 15.23
C LYS A 56 1.01 -1.30 14.39
N ARG A 57 2.22 -1.73 14.75
CA ARG A 57 2.89 -2.82 14.06
C ARG A 57 2.00 -4.08 14.06
N GLY A 58 1.86 -4.69 12.91
CA GLY A 58 1.02 -5.87 12.71
C GLY A 58 -0.39 -5.56 12.24
N ASP A 59 -0.80 -4.29 12.23
CA ASP A 59 -2.11 -3.91 11.69
C ASP A 59 -2.16 -4.15 10.18
N LEU A 60 -3.37 -4.43 9.69
CA LEU A 60 -3.65 -4.63 8.26
C LEU A 60 -4.22 -3.35 7.67
N LEU A 61 -3.59 -2.88 6.60
CA LEU A 61 -4.08 -1.75 5.82
C LEU A 61 -4.51 -2.22 4.44
N ALA A 62 -5.58 -1.64 3.92
CA ALA A 62 -6.03 -1.86 2.55
C ALA A 62 -5.79 -0.59 1.74
N ILE A 63 -5.14 -0.74 0.59
CA ILE A 63 -5.01 0.33 -0.41
C ILE A 63 -6.03 0.01 -1.50
N CYS A 64 -7.04 0.86 -1.59
CA CYS A 64 -8.19 0.63 -2.44
C CYS A 64 -7.93 1.02 -3.90
N SER A 65 -8.72 0.45 -4.81
CA SER A 65 -8.67 0.77 -6.25
C SER A 65 -7.30 0.55 -6.88
N ALA A 66 -6.58 -0.47 -6.42
CA ALA A 66 -5.23 -0.77 -6.87
C ALA A 66 -5.17 -1.80 -8.01
N GLY A 67 -6.29 -2.47 -8.33
CA GLY A 67 -6.31 -3.55 -9.31
C GLY A 67 -5.98 -3.10 -10.72
N ALA A 68 -6.59 -1.98 -11.16
CA ALA A 68 -6.35 -1.45 -12.50
C ALA A 68 -4.89 -0.98 -12.62
N TYR A 69 -4.16 -1.62 -13.51
CA TYR A 69 -2.74 -1.37 -13.81
C TYR A 69 -1.76 -1.63 -12.64
N GLY A 70 -2.22 -1.85 -11.43
CA GLY A 70 -1.34 -2.12 -10.30
C GLY A 70 -0.50 -3.37 -10.53
N GLU A 71 -1.16 -4.51 -10.75
CA GLU A 71 -0.47 -5.78 -10.99
C GLU A 71 0.34 -5.76 -12.30
N ALA A 72 -0.23 -5.20 -13.36
CA ALA A 72 0.42 -5.16 -14.68
C ALA A 72 1.70 -4.32 -14.67
N MET A 73 1.80 -3.32 -13.80
CA MET A 73 2.95 -2.43 -13.67
C MET A 73 3.87 -2.81 -12.51
N ALA A 74 3.58 -3.89 -11.81
CA ALA A 74 4.42 -4.37 -10.72
C ALA A 74 5.80 -4.80 -11.23
N SER A 75 6.80 -4.71 -10.37
CA SER A 75 8.18 -5.04 -10.71
C SER A 75 8.85 -5.84 -9.60
N GLN A 76 10.04 -6.36 -9.89
CA GLN A 76 10.87 -7.05 -8.90
C GLN A 76 12.06 -6.17 -8.47
N TYR A 77 11.89 -4.87 -8.55
CA TYR A 77 12.91 -3.91 -8.12
C TYR A 77 13.33 -4.18 -6.68
N ASN A 78 14.61 -4.03 -6.37
CA ASN A 78 15.21 -4.41 -5.08
C ASN A 78 15.08 -5.91 -4.78
N LEU A 79 15.01 -6.76 -5.81
CA LEU A 79 14.92 -8.21 -5.68
C LEU A 79 13.71 -8.69 -4.87
N ARG A 80 12.63 -7.92 -4.92
CA ARG A 80 11.37 -8.30 -4.27
C ARG A 80 10.54 -9.14 -5.22
N ASP A 81 9.98 -10.22 -4.69
CA ASP A 81 9.07 -11.06 -5.45
C ASP A 81 7.72 -10.37 -5.66
N ALA A 82 7.06 -10.71 -6.79
CA ALA A 82 5.73 -10.21 -7.06
C ALA A 82 4.74 -10.77 -6.03
N ALA A 83 3.85 -9.89 -5.54
CA ALA A 83 2.78 -10.32 -4.65
C ALA A 83 1.76 -11.15 -5.44
N PRO A 84 1.27 -12.26 -4.86
CA PRO A 84 0.24 -13.06 -5.54
C PRO A 84 -1.09 -12.34 -5.57
N CYS A 85 -1.85 -12.56 -6.64
CA CYS A 85 -3.23 -12.10 -6.74
C CYS A 85 -4.15 -13.16 -6.12
N ILE A 86 -4.98 -12.73 -5.18
CA ILE A 86 -5.91 -13.63 -4.48
C ILE A 86 -7.33 -13.14 -4.73
N PHE A 87 -8.21 -14.04 -5.15
CA PHE A 87 -9.61 -13.73 -5.42
C PHE A 87 -10.50 -14.25 -4.30
N SER A 88 -11.64 -13.58 -4.09
CA SER A 88 -12.58 -14.00 -3.04
C SER A 88 -13.07 -15.43 -3.23
N ASP A 89 -13.12 -15.92 -4.47
CA ASP A 89 -13.52 -17.30 -4.78
C ASP A 89 -12.52 -18.32 -4.24
N ASP A 90 -11.29 -17.94 -3.98
CA ASP A 90 -10.27 -18.83 -3.43
C ASP A 90 -10.56 -19.24 -1.97
N PHE A 91 -11.52 -18.58 -1.33
CA PHE A 91 -11.89 -18.82 0.06
C PHE A 91 -13.23 -19.56 0.23
N LYS A 92 -13.79 -20.08 -0.84
CA LYS A 92 -15.06 -20.83 -0.82
C LYS A 92 -14.85 -22.31 -0.53
#